data_ac7eb945974568b875c12fb66ed0ed25
#
_entry.id   ac7eb945974568b875c12fb66ed0ed25
#
_cell.length_a   1.000
_cell.length_b   1.000
_cell.length_c   1.000
_cell.angle_alpha   90.00
_cell.angle_beta   90.00
_cell.angle_gamma   90.00
#
_symmetry.space_group_name_H-M   'P 1'
#
loop_
_entity.id
_entity.type
_entity.pdbx_description
1 polymer ?
#
loop_
_entity_poly.entity_id
_entity_poly.type
_entity_poly.pdbx_seq_one_letter_code
_entity_poly.pdbx_strand_id
1 'polypeptide(L)'
;MIVFPIEFAKILSPTTMPSAKNLQNIAILCVDVLSIYLALALAFYARVWLGSVFDLIPLGHGITVYLYKWCLVAIVVLSVAHYGGYGILITVWDELLLLSRALFTSFLIVWVALSLQKESETVSRIVVTLSFLLMVGVMPLLRFGAKFVLYRSLDLRKGAYLYERRKGERRNELKDALNKEWYSGYKIVANVDQDSLMSPIDTCFIPIEYTDEDTIRSLKPNIKNMIIVSVLSGLSFMNTEIRTFLGKNIALITTNNGLLTKRKTILKRGFDIAVSVCGLILFSPFFLIIPLLIKVDSRGPVFFVHERCGISLKPFGMIKYRTMHVNGDSILEKYVSGNPQALLDLKERNKIINDPRVTRLGKFLRKTSLDELPQLLNVIKGEMSIIGPRPDTRAALEDFVSEYEPIYARIRPGITGLWQVSGRSDIKYRERANLDYMYLLNWSLWLDFVVLLKTFRAMLGGKGAY
;
A
#
# COMPACT_ATOMS: atom_id res chain seq x y z
N MET A 1 6.34 38.30 39.50
CA MET A 1 6.04 36.88 39.81
C MET A 1 4.56 36.83 40.16
N ILE A 2 3.69 36.76 39.16
CA ILE A 2 2.24 36.74 39.32
C ILE A 2 1.78 35.31 39.06
N VAL A 3 1.34 34.68 40.13
CA VAL A 3 0.74 33.34 40.14
C VAL A 3 -0.67 33.47 39.64
N PHE A 4 -0.96 32.98 38.42
CA PHE A 4 -2.34 32.82 37.94
C PHE A 4 -2.96 31.55 38.55
N PRO A 5 -4.16 31.64 39.12
CA PRO A 5 -4.77 30.52 39.84
C PRO A 5 -5.29 29.45 38.88
N ILE A 6 -5.02 28.20 39.29
CA ILE A 6 -5.37 26.92 38.64
C ILE A 6 -6.90 26.64 38.56
N GLU A 7 -7.75 27.64 38.82
CA GLU A 7 -9.22 27.45 38.86
C GLU A 7 -9.95 27.60 37.50
N PHE A 8 -9.28 28.04 36.43
CA PHE A 8 -9.94 28.17 35.12
C PHE A 8 -10.13 26.84 34.38
N ALA A 9 -9.51 25.76 34.85
CA ALA A 9 -9.61 24.41 34.23
C ALA A 9 -10.89 23.64 34.66
N LYS A 10 -11.65 24.13 35.64
CA LYS A 10 -12.88 23.50 36.15
C LYS A 10 -14.21 24.00 35.58
N ILE A 11 -14.19 25.03 34.74
CA ILE A 11 -15.42 25.64 34.19
C ILE A 11 -15.82 25.08 32.80
N LEU A 12 -14.95 24.32 32.16
CA LEU A 12 -15.33 23.60 30.96
C LEU A 12 -15.80 22.20 31.34
N SER A 13 -17.05 22.07 31.69
CA SER A 13 -17.73 20.78 31.84
C SER A 13 -17.66 20.04 30.51
N PRO A 14 -17.44 18.67 30.49
CA PRO A 14 -17.27 17.89 29.25
C PRO A 14 -18.51 17.79 28.38
N THR A 15 -19.57 18.51 28.65
CA THR A 15 -20.90 18.39 28.02
C THR A 15 -21.15 19.32 26.83
N THR A 16 -20.23 20.22 26.48
CA THR A 16 -20.45 21.22 25.39
C THR A 16 -19.40 21.18 24.27
N MET A 17 -18.32 20.44 24.37
CA MET A 17 -17.44 20.22 23.21
C MET A 17 -18.01 19.13 22.33
N PRO A 18 -18.11 19.35 20.99
CA PRO A 18 -18.42 18.24 20.07
C PRO A 18 -17.43 17.11 20.36
N SER A 19 -17.93 15.88 20.49
CA SER A 19 -17.07 14.74 20.81
C SER A 19 -15.86 14.76 19.86
N ALA A 20 -14.67 14.38 20.32
CA ALA A 20 -13.44 14.41 19.50
C ALA A 20 -13.63 13.72 18.13
N LYS A 21 -14.59 12.80 18.04
CA LYS A 21 -15.06 12.16 16.81
C LYS A 21 -15.67 13.15 15.82
N ASN A 22 -16.56 14.03 16.30
CA ASN A 22 -17.23 14.98 15.44
C ASN A 22 -16.26 16.05 14.92
N LEU A 23 -15.33 16.49 15.77
CA LEU A 23 -14.29 17.44 15.37
C LEU A 23 -13.37 16.89 14.28
N GLN A 24 -12.93 15.64 14.40
CA GLN A 24 -12.09 14.99 13.38
C GLN A 24 -12.84 14.85 12.04
N ASN A 25 -14.10 14.40 12.07
CA ASN A 25 -14.88 14.21 10.86
C ASN A 25 -15.19 15.55 10.18
N ILE A 26 -15.48 16.60 10.95
CA ILE A 26 -15.70 17.95 10.44
C ILE A 26 -14.40 18.48 9.81
N ALA A 27 -13.26 18.32 10.46
CA ALA A 27 -11.98 18.77 9.93
C ALA A 27 -11.66 18.07 8.58
N ILE A 28 -11.86 16.76 8.48
CA ILE A 28 -11.64 16.02 7.23
C ILE A 28 -12.64 16.46 6.15
N LEU A 29 -13.91 16.69 6.50
CA LEU A 29 -14.90 17.22 5.56
C LEU A 29 -14.51 18.61 5.02
N CYS A 30 -14.03 19.51 5.88
CA CYS A 30 -13.53 20.82 5.45
C CYS A 30 -12.33 20.70 4.49
N VAL A 31 -11.43 19.76 4.78
CA VAL A 31 -10.29 19.47 3.91
C VAL A 31 -10.75 18.94 2.55
N ASP A 32 -11.78 18.09 2.50
CA ASP A 32 -12.33 17.58 1.25
C ASP A 32 -12.94 18.72 0.42
N VAL A 33 -13.76 19.55 1.03
CA VAL A 33 -14.35 20.71 0.35
C VAL A 33 -13.27 21.64 -0.19
N LEU A 34 -12.23 21.93 0.62
CA LEU A 34 -11.08 22.72 0.19
C LEU A 34 -10.34 22.04 -0.99
N SER A 35 -10.15 20.74 -0.93
CA SER A 35 -9.48 19.94 -1.98
C SER A 35 -10.23 20.03 -3.31
N ILE A 36 -11.56 19.97 -3.27
CA ILE A 36 -12.41 20.05 -4.46
C ILE A 36 -12.30 21.44 -5.10
N TYR A 37 -12.43 22.50 -4.30
CA TYR A 37 -12.29 23.85 -4.82
C TYR A 37 -10.89 24.16 -5.35
N LEU A 38 -9.86 23.67 -4.67
CA LEU A 38 -8.47 23.80 -5.14
C LEU A 38 -8.26 23.08 -6.48
N ALA A 39 -8.76 21.86 -6.61
CA ALA A 39 -8.66 21.10 -7.85
C ALA A 39 -9.43 21.76 -9.01
N LEU A 40 -10.61 22.33 -8.73
CA LEU A 40 -11.37 23.10 -9.71
C LEU A 40 -10.62 24.36 -10.16
N ALA A 41 -10.03 25.10 -9.23
CA ALA A 41 -9.24 26.30 -9.54
C ALA A 41 -8.02 25.95 -10.39
N LEU A 42 -7.26 24.92 -9.97
CA LEU A 42 -6.09 24.45 -10.73
C LEU A 42 -6.48 23.98 -12.13
N ALA A 43 -7.58 23.24 -12.28
CA ALA A 43 -8.09 22.78 -13.56
C ALA A 43 -8.50 23.94 -14.49
N PHE A 44 -9.15 24.96 -13.92
CA PHE A 44 -9.54 26.17 -14.66
C PHE A 44 -8.31 26.90 -15.20
N TYR A 45 -7.33 27.22 -14.35
CA TYR A 45 -6.12 27.93 -14.79
C TYR A 45 -5.27 27.08 -15.74
N ALA A 46 -5.18 25.77 -15.51
CA ALA A 46 -4.51 24.87 -16.45
C ALA A 46 -5.20 24.87 -17.81
N ARG A 47 -6.54 24.90 -17.87
CA ARG A 47 -7.29 24.98 -19.13
C ARG A 47 -7.08 26.34 -19.82
N VAL A 48 -7.01 27.46 -19.07
CA VAL A 48 -6.68 28.77 -19.62
C VAL A 48 -5.29 28.76 -20.25
N TRP A 49 -4.30 28.23 -19.53
CA TRP A 49 -2.93 28.07 -20.02
C TRP A 49 -2.85 27.16 -21.27
N LEU A 50 -3.50 26.02 -21.26
CA LEU A 50 -3.59 25.13 -22.42
C LEU A 50 -4.26 25.87 -23.61
N GLY A 51 -5.23 26.72 -23.36
CA GLY A 51 -5.87 27.55 -24.38
C GLY A 51 -4.92 28.48 -25.10
N SER A 52 -3.97 29.08 -24.35
CA SER A 52 -2.95 29.97 -24.94
C SER A 52 -1.86 29.21 -25.71
N VAL A 53 -1.61 27.94 -25.36
CA VAL A 53 -0.57 27.12 -26.05
C VAL A 53 -1.10 26.41 -27.28
N PHE A 54 -2.37 25.95 -27.26
CA PHE A 54 -2.95 25.12 -28.30
C PHE A 54 -4.11 25.80 -29.09
N ASP A 55 -4.25 27.13 -28.99
CA ASP A 55 -5.32 27.92 -29.64
C ASP A 55 -6.73 27.33 -29.43
N LEU A 56 -7.01 26.85 -28.23
CA LEU A 56 -8.32 26.31 -27.90
C LEU A 56 -9.33 27.43 -27.72
N ILE A 57 -10.60 27.16 -28.09
CA ILE A 57 -11.71 28.10 -27.92
C ILE A 57 -11.68 28.74 -26.50
N PRO A 58 -11.68 30.08 -26.41
CA PRO A 58 -11.68 30.76 -25.11
C PRO A 58 -12.85 30.33 -24.23
N LEU A 59 -12.63 30.30 -22.89
CA LEU A 59 -13.70 30.03 -21.95
C LEU A 59 -14.64 31.23 -21.88
N GLY A 60 -15.92 31.02 -22.18
CA GLY A 60 -16.94 32.09 -22.18
C GLY A 60 -17.26 32.64 -20.77
N HIS A 61 -16.82 31.97 -19.71
CA HIS A 61 -17.14 32.30 -18.32
C HIS A 61 -15.91 32.23 -17.40
N GLY A 62 -15.90 33.05 -16.37
CA GLY A 62 -14.86 33.08 -15.35
C GLY A 62 -14.94 31.87 -14.37
N ILE A 63 -13.92 31.73 -13.54
CA ILE A 63 -13.81 30.67 -12.52
C ILE A 63 -15.03 30.61 -11.58
N THR A 64 -15.69 31.76 -11.34
CA THR A 64 -16.84 31.86 -10.43
C THR A 64 -17.97 30.91 -10.79
N VAL A 65 -18.22 30.68 -12.07
CA VAL A 65 -19.26 29.75 -12.54
C VAL A 65 -19.00 28.32 -12.01
N TYR A 66 -17.76 27.91 -11.94
CA TYR A 66 -17.38 26.59 -11.42
C TYR A 66 -17.43 26.52 -9.90
N LEU A 67 -17.05 27.61 -9.20
CA LEU A 67 -17.07 27.67 -7.74
C LEU A 67 -18.51 27.71 -7.18
N TYR A 68 -19.46 28.29 -7.91
CA TYR A 68 -20.87 28.28 -7.52
C TYR A 68 -21.60 26.97 -7.83
N LYS A 69 -20.99 25.99 -8.52
CA LYS A 69 -21.58 24.68 -8.75
C LYS A 69 -21.46 23.78 -7.50
N TRP A 70 -22.08 24.19 -6.38
CA TRP A 70 -22.11 23.46 -5.12
C TRP A 70 -22.59 22.00 -5.26
N CYS A 71 -23.45 21.72 -6.27
CA CYS A 71 -23.90 20.36 -6.56
C CYS A 71 -22.73 19.40 -6.88
N LEU A 72 -21.67 19.86 -7.54
CA LEU A 72 -20.48 19.06 -7.79
C LEU A 72 -19.78 18.69 -6.46
N VAL A 73 -19.65 19.68 -5.57
CA VAL A 73 -19.07 19.46 -4.23
C VAL A 73 -19.93 18.46 -3.44
N ALA A 74 -21.26 18.64 -3.48
CA ALA A 74 -22.19 17.74 -2.79
C ALA A 74 -22.11 16.30 -3.32
N ILE A 75 -22.05 16.11 -4.65
CA ILE A 75 -21.92 14.77 -5.27
C ILE A 75 -20.64 14.07 -4.80
N VAL A 76 -19.49 14.78 -4.81
CA VAL A 76 -18.21 14.20 -4.37
C VAL A 76 -18.25 13.86 -2.89
N VAL A 77 -18.70 14.79 -2.03
CA VAL A 77 -18.77 14.56 -0.58
C VAL A 77 -19.72 13.42 -0.23
N LEU A 78 -20.91 13.36 -0.87
CA LEU A 78 -21.86 12.28 -0.66
C LEU A 78 -21.31 10.93 -1.14
N SER A 79 -20.60 10.90 -2.26
CA SER A 79 -19.95 9.68 -2.73
C SER A 79 -18.87 9.21 -1.75
N VAL A 80 -18.06 10.13 -1.24
CA VAL A 80 -17.04 9.80 -0.21
C VAL A 80 -17.72 9.28 1.06
N ALA A 81 -18.83 9.88 1.49
CA ALA A 81 -19.61 9.42 2.63
C ALA A 81 -20.21 8.04 2.39
N HIS A 82 -20.77 7.80 1.20
CA HIS A 82 -21.34 6.50 0.80
C HIS A 82 -20.32 5.35 0.88
N TYR A 83 -19.10 5.61 0.43
CA TYR A 83 -18.00 4.63 0.54
C TYR A 83 -17.37 4.55 1.94
N GLY A 84 -17.87 5.28 2.94
CA GLY A 84 -17.41 5.25 4.32
C GLY A 84 -16.18 6.11 4.61
N GLY A 85 -15.92 7.14 3.78
CA GLY A 85 -14.72 7.99 3.87
C GLY A 85 -14.59 8.84 5.13
N TYR A 86 -15.65 8.91 5.94
CA TYR A 86 -15.66 9.56 7.26
C TYR A 86 -15.78 8.55 8.40
N GLY A 87 -15.65 7.27 8.09
CA GLY A 87 -15.63 6.16 9.05
C GLY A 87 -14.23 5.85 9.58
N ILE A 88 -14.05 4.58 9.97
CA ILE A 88 -12.78 4.04 10.45
C ILE A 88 -11.95 3.64 9.23
N LEU A 89 -10.86 4.34 8.98
CA LEU A 89 -9.88 4.02 7.94
C LEU A 89 -8.56 3.66 8.62
N ILE A 90 -8.13 2.43 8.45
CA ILE A 90 -6.98 1.89 9.16
C ILE A 90 -5.68 2.30 8.48
N THR A 91 -5.63 2.29 7.14
CA THR A 91 -4.41 2.58 6.40
C THR A 91 -4.60 3.69 5.35
N VAL A 92 -3.48 4.32 4.97
CA VAL A 92 -3.45 5.27 3.82
C VAL A 92 -3.94 4.61 2.54
N TRP A 93 -3.64 3.32 2.36
CA TRP A 93 -3.98 2.58 1.15
C TRP A 93 -5.48 2.30 1.02
N ASP A 94 -6.15 2.04 2.15
CA ASP A 94 -7.62 1.87 2.19
C ASP A 94 -8.30 3.18 1.82
N GLU A 95 -7.78 4.30 2.33
CA GLU A 95 -8.30 5.63 2.00
C GLU A 95 -8.10 5.98 0.52
N LEU A 96 -6.93 5.72 -0.04
CA LEU A 96 -6.67 5.92 -1.46
C LEU A 96 -7.63 5.12 -2.34
N LEU A 97 -7.87 3.85 -2.01
CA LEU A 97 -8.80 2.99 -2.74
C LEU A 97 -10.23 3.54 -2.65
N LEU A 98 -10.64 3.95 -1.46
CA LEU A 98 -11.97 4.51 -1.21
C LEU A 98 -12.16 5.81 -2.00
N LEU A 99 -11.22 6.73 -1.91
CA LEU A 99 -11.26 8.01 -2.64
C LEU A 99 -11.28 7.79 -4.15
N SER A 100 -10.47 6.85 -4.67
CA SER A 100 -10.48 6.52 -6.10
C SER A 100 -11.84 6.02 -6.57
N ARG A 101 -12.51 5.17 -5.79
CA ARG A 101 -13.89 4.69 -6.08
C ARG A 101 -14.90 5.82 -6.00
N ALA A 102 -14.84 6.63 -4.96
CA ALA A 102 -15.76 7.76 -4.76
C ALA A 102 -15.61 8.80 -5.86
N LEU A 103 -14.39 9.17 -6.23
CA LEU A 103 -14.13 10.11 -7.32
C LEU A 103 -14.56 9.57 -8.68
N PHE A 104 -14.31 8.29 -8.95
CA PHE A 104 -14.74 7.66 -10.21
C PHE A 104 -16.27 7.65 -10.34
N THR A 105 -17.00 7.27 -9.30
CA THR A 105 -18.48 7.29 -9.31
C THR A 105 -19.00 8.71 -9.42
N SER A 106 -18.41 9.67 -8.69
CA SER A 106 -18.78 11.09 -8.80
C SER A 106 -18.54 11.63 -10.21
N PHE A 107 -17.40 11.30 -10.81
CA PHE A 107 -17.09 11.65 -12.19
C PHE A 107 -18.16 11.16 -13.16
N LEU A 108 -18.55 9.87 -13.06
CA LEU A 108 -19.59 9.31 -13.93
C LEU A 108 -20.92 10.04 -13.74
N ILE A 109 -21.35 10.30 -12.49
CA ILE A 109 -22.59 11.00 -12.20
C ILE A 109 -22.57 12.42 -12.81
N VAL A 110 -21.51 13.17 -12.57
CA VAL A 110 -21.35 14.53 -13.09
C VAL A 110 -21.28 14.53 -14.63
N TRP A 111 -20.55 13.58 -15.22
CA TRP A 111 -20.42 13.47 -16.67
C TRP A 111 -21.77 13.15 -17.34
N VAL A 112 -22.54 12.23 -16.78
CA VAL A 112 -23.90 11.91 -17.26
C VAL A 112 -24.81 13.13 -17.11
N ALA A 113 -24.78 13.81 -15.95
CA ALA A 113 -25.57 15.02 -15.73
C ALA A 113 -25.25 16.12 -16.75
N LEU A 114 -23.97 16.39 -17.04
CA LEU A 114 -23.53 17.35 -18.05
C LEU A 114 -23.90 16.93 -19.49
N SER A 115 -23.99 15.62 -19.75
CA SER A 115 -24.38 15.11 -21.07
C SER A 115 -25.89 15.23 -21.31
N LEU A 116 -26.68 15.14 -20.26
CA LEU A 116 -28.15 15.29 -20.31
C LEU A 116 -28.59 16.76 -20.32
N GLN A 117 -27.82 17.65 -19.69
CA GLN A 117 -28.09 19.08 -19.73
C GLN A 117 -27.61 19.67 -21.07
N LYS A 118 -28.52 20.28 -21.81
CA LYS A 118 -28.20 20.98 -23.06
C LYS A 118 -27.39 22.28 -22.85
N GLU A 119 -27.07 22.64 -21.63
CA GLU A 119 -26.26 23.81 -21.22
C GLU A 119 -24.74 23.58 -21.41
N SER A 120 -24.33 22.98 -22.53
CA SER A 120 -22.90 22.75 -22.81
C SER A 120 -22.09 24.05 -23.01
N GLU A 121 -22.77 25.18 -23.12
CA GLU A 121 -22.13 26.50 -23.30
C GLU A 121 -21.59 27.11 -21.99
N THR A 122 -22.11 26.72 -20.83
CA THR A 122 -21.75 27.36 -19.54
C THR A 122 -20.61 26.67 -18.81
N VAL A 123 -20.37 25.37 -19.04
CA VAL A 123 -19.36 24.59 -18.30
C VAL A 123 -18.46 23.81 -19.25
N SER A 124 -17.19 24.11 -19.25
CA SER A 124 -16.20 23.36 -20.06
C SER A 124 -16.02 21.94 -19.53
N ARG A 125 -16.30 20.94 -20.35
CA ARG A 125 -16.09 19.53 -20.07
C ARG A 125 -14.62 19.20 -19.75
N ILE A 126 -13.69 19.94 -20.38
CA ILE A 126 -12.24 19.79 -20.14
C ILE A 126 -11.91 20.21 -18.71
N VAL A 127 -12.45 21.34 -18.22
CA VAL A 127 -12.22 21.80 -16.83
C VAL A 127 -12.74 20.77 -15.83
N VAL A 128 -13.93 20.23 -16.04
CA VAL A 128 -14.50 19.20 -15.17
C VAL A 128 -13.66 17.91 -15.19
N THR A 129 -13.29 17.41 -16.35
CA THR A 129 -12.46 16.20 -16.46
C THR A 129 -11.11 16.39 -15.78
N LEU A 130 -10.45 17.53 -16.05
CA LEU A 130 -9.16 17.85 -15.46
C LEU A 130 -9.25 18.03 -13.93
N SER A 131 -10.37 18.61 -13.44
CA SER A 131 -10.57 18.74 -11.98
C SER A 131 -10.66 17.38 -11.29
N PHE A 132 -11.39 16.41 -11.85
CA PHE A 132 -11.44 15.07 -11.30
C PHE A 132 -10.08 14.35 -11.36
N LEU A 133 -9.33 14.53 -12.44
CA LEU A 133 -7.97 14.00 -12.55
C LEU A 133 -7.05 14.58 -11.47
N LEU A 134 -7.12 15.89 -11.24
CA LEU A 134 -6.35 16.56 -10.18
C LEU A 134 -6.82 16.17 -8.78
N MET A 135 -8.13 15.95 -8.56
CA MET A 135 -8.66 15.48 -7.28
C MET A 135 -8.05 14.13 -6.85
N VAL A 136 -7.72 13.24 -7.79
CA VAL A 136 -7.08 11.94 -7.47
C VAL A 136 -5.74 12.12 -6.74
N GLY A 137 -5.02 13.22 -7.01
CA GLY A 137 -3.78 13.54 -6.31
C GLY A 137 -3.97 14.49 -5.13
N VAL A 138 -4.68 15.60 -5.36
CA VAL A 138 -4.83 16.70 -4.39
C VAL A 138 -5.56 16.26 -3.12
N MET A 139 -6.69 15.55 -3.26
CA MET A 139 -7.52 15.16 -2.13
C MET A 139 -6.80 14.21 -1.16
N PRO A 140 -6.16 13.12 -1.60
CA PRO A 140 -5.37 12.27 -0.70
C PRO A 140 -4.19 13.00 -0.05
N LEU A 141 -3.50 13.88 -0.78
CA LEU A 141 -2.38 14.65 -0.24
C LEU A 141 -2.82 15.59 0.88
N LEU A 142 -3.89 16.35 0.68
CA LEU A 142 -4.42 17.25 1.70
C LEU A 142 -4.99 16.50 2.90
N ARG A 143 -5.70 15.38 2.67
CA ARG A 143 -6.13 14.51 3.77
C ARG A 143 -4.98 13.94 4.57
N PHE A 144 -3.93 13.45 3.90
CA PHE A 144 -2.72 12.96 4.56
C PHE A 144 -2.08 14.06 5.42
N GLY A 145 -1.92 15.28 4.87
CA GLY A 145 -1.39 16.43 5.59
C GLY A 145 -2.25 16.80 6.80
N ALA A 146 -3.58 16.85 6.63
CA ALA A 146 -4.50 17.16 7.71
C ALA A 146 -4.45 16.09 8.83
N LYS A 147 -4.48 14.81 8.48
CA LYS A 147 -4.35 13.71 9.45
C LYS A 147 -2.98 13.72 10.13
N PHE A 148 -1.91 14.03 9.40
CA PHE A 148 -0.59 14.17 10.00
C PHE A 148 -0.59 15.26 11.08
N VAL A 149 -1.16 16.43 10.80
CA VAL A 149 -1.27 17.52 11.78
C VAL A 149 -2.16 17.09 12.95
N LEU A 150 -3.37 16.58 12.67
CA LEU A 150 -4.35 16.22 13.70
C LEU A 150 -3.88 15.08 14.60
N TYR A 151 -3.31 14.01 14.02
CA TYR A 151 -3.05 12.76 14.73
C TYR A 151 -1.61 12.60 15.16
N ARG A 152 -0.66 13.12 14.40
CA ARG A 152 0.77 12.98 14.69
C ARG A 152 1.34 14.18 15.45
N SER A 153 0.96 15.41 15.07
CA SER A 153 1.50 16.64 15.67
C SER A 153 0.71 17.09 16.89
N LEU A 154 -0.63 17.07 16.82
CA LEU A 154 -1.52 17.53 17.90
C LEU A 154 -2.02 16.39 18.79
N ASP A 155 -1.74 15.13 18.45
CA ASP A 155 -2.22 13.90 19.13
C ASP A 155 -3.73 13.91 19.46
N LEU A 156 -4.54 14.46 18.55
CA LEU A 156 -6.00 14.47 18.66
C LEU A 156 -6.63 13.12 18.28
N ARG A 157 -5.91 12.01 18.47
CA ARG A 157 -6.43 10.67 18.25
C ARG A 157 -7.50 10.31 19.26
N LYS A 158 -8.50 9.54 18.82
CA LYS A 158 -9.56 9.04 19.69
C LYS A 158 -9.00 8.00 20.63
N GLY A 159 -9.34 8.13 21.91
CA GLY A 159 -9.07 7.08 22.88
C GLY A 159 -9.91 5.84 22.58
N ALA A 160 -9.25 4.69 22.51
CA ALA A 160 -9.91 3.40 22.38
C ALA A 160 -9.35 2.45 23.44
N TYR A 161 -10.10 1.40 23.71
CA TYR A 161 -9.74 0.39 24.69
C TYR A 161 -9.40 -0.92 23.99
N LEU A 162 -8.53 -1.73 24.59
CA LEU A 162 -8.22 -3.08 24.13
C LEU A 162 -8.79 -4.08 25.15
N TYR A 163 -9.68 -4.97 24.69
CA TYR A 163 -10.25 -6.00 25.56
C TYR A 163 -9.21 -7.04 25.94
N GLU A 164 -9.15 -7.38 27.22
CA GLU A 164 -8.18 -8.29 27.78
C GLU A 164 -8.82 -9.27 28.76
N ARG A 165 -8.88 -10.56 28.42
CA ARG A 165 -9.38 -11.63 29.31
C ARG A 165 -8.30 -12.23 30.20
N ARG A 166 -7.03 -12.23 29.77
CA ARG A 166 -5.86 -12.72 30.53
C ARG A 166 -4.59 -11.97 30.10
N LYS A 167 -3.69 -11.68 31.04
CA LYS A 167 -2.41 -11.02 30.74
C LYS A 167 -1.50 -11.94 29.90
N GLY A 168 -0.95 -11.47 28.78
CA GLY A 168 -0.06 -12.25 27.91
C GLY A 168 0.81 -11.39 26.98
N GLU A 169 1.98 -11.91 26.56
CA GLU A 169 3.00 -11.19 25.77
C GLU A 169 2.54 -10.74 24.38
N ARG A 170 1.76 -11.55 23.65
CA ARG A 170 1.26 -11.22 22.30
C ARG A 170 0.41 -9.94 22.23
N ARG A 171 -0.06 -9.45 23.33
CA ARG A 171 -0.95 -8.29 23.45
C ARG A 171 -0.22 -6.96 23.47
N ASN A 172 0.98 -6.96 24.03
CA ASN A 172 1.84 -5.79 23.93
C ASN A 172 2.21 -5.53 22.47
N GLU A 173 2.44 -6.59 21.68
CA GLU A 173 2.66 -6.49 20.24
C GLU A 173 1.45 -5.89 19.50
N LEU A 174 0.21 -6.33 19.81
CA LEU A 174 -1.00 -5.80 19.21
C LEU A 174 -1.24 -4.34 19.59
N LYS A 175 -1.10 -4.00 20.87
CA LYS A 175 -1.20 -2.64 21.38
C LYS A 175 -0.17 -1.73 20.73
N ASP A 176 1.07 -2.18 20.61
CA ASP A 176 2.15 -1.44 19.99
C ASP A 176 1.94 -1.28 18.48
N ALA A 177 1.47 -2.34 17.80
CA ALA A 177 1.13 -2.28 16.38
C ALA A 177 0.00 -1.26 16.12
N LEU A 178 -1.09 -1.30 16.89
CA LEU A 178 -2.20 -0.35 16.76
C LEU A 178 -1.79 1.09 17.08
N ASN A 179 -0.94 1.30 18.10
CA ASN A 179 -0.46 2.63 18.46
C ASN A 179 0.55 3.20 17.45
N LYS A 180 1.32 2.35 16.77
CA LYS A 180 2.21 2.75 15.66
C LYS A 180 1.43 3.22 14.43
N GLU A 181 0.24 2.67 14.19
CA GLU A 181 -0.65 3.04 13.08
C GLU A 181 -1.43 4.33 13.39
N TRP A 182 -0.69 5.44 13.53
CA TRP A 182 -1.26 6.75 13.87
C TRP A 182 -2.34 7.21 12.88
N TYR A 183 -2.28 6.76 11.63
CA TYR A 183 -3.18 7.16 10.56
C TYR A 183 -4.63 6.72 10.79
N SER A 184 -4.85 5.68 11.57
CA SER A 184 -6.18 5.21 11.98
C SER A 184 -6.98 6.24 12.77
N GLY A 185 -6.31 7.22 13.39
CA GLY A 185 -6.90 8.21 14.27
C GLY A 185 -7.30 7.65 15.65
N TYR A 186 -6.85 6.44 16.01
CA TYR A 186 -7.08 5.81 17.31
C TYR A 186 -5.78 5.65 18.10
N LYS A 187 -5.93 5.67 19.43
CA LYS A 187 -4.85 5.40 20.41
C LYS A 187 -5.41 4.52 21.51
N ILE A 188 -4.75 3.41 21.77
CA ILE A 188 -5.14 2.53 22.88
C ILE A 188 -4.74 3.19 24.20
N VAL A 189 -5.74 3.62 24.95
CA VAL A 189 -5.57 4.33 26.22
C VAL A 189 -5.34 3.32 27.34
N ALA A 190 -6.17 2.30 27.42
CA ALA A 190 -6.10 1.28 28.48
C ALA A 190 -6.58 -0.08 27.98
N ASN A 191 -6.18 -1.14 28.70
CA ASN A 191 -6.77 -2.45 28.55
C ASN A 191 -7.97 -2.55 29.50
N VAL A 192 -9.03 -3.22 29.05
CA VAL A 192 -10.26 -3.43 29.83
C VAL A 192 -10.58 -4.92 29.86
N ASP A 193 -11.04 -5.39 31.01
CA ASP A 193 -11.61 -6.71 31.22
C ASP A 193 -13.11 -6.60 31.45
N GLN A 194 -13.78 -7.73 31.60
CA GLN A 194 -15.23 -7.80 31.78
C GLN A 194 -15.70 -7.04 33.05
N ASP A 195 -14.89 -7.08 34.12
CA ASP A 195 -15.23 -6.48 35.41
C ASP A 195 -15.02 -4.95 35.42
N SER A 196 -14.12 -4.43 34.61
CA SER A 196 -13.84 -3.00 34.53
C SER A 196 -14.80 -2.23 33.60
N LEU A 197 -15.69 -2.92 32.87
CA LEU A 197 -16.68 -2.33 31.93
C LEU A 197 -17.96 -1.85 32.62
N MET A 198 -17.84 -1.09 33.73
CA MET A 198 -19.00 -0.54 34.44
C MET A 198 -19.58 0.73 33.82
N SER A 199 -18.90 1.37 32.90
CA SER A 199 -19.37 2.57 32.18
C SER A 199 -19.35 2.37 30.68
N PRO A 200 -20.27 3.01 29.90
CA PRO A 200 -20.28 2.92 28.44
C PRO A 200 -18.97 3.42 27.83
N ILE A 201 -18.36 2.60 26.97
CA ILE A 201 -17.13 2.90 26.25
C ILE A 201 -17.47 3.22 24.79
N ASP A 202 -16.82 4.25 24.20
CA ASP A 202 -17.09 4.62 22.80
C ASP A 202 -16.54 3.58 21.81
N THR A 203 -15.28 3.16 21.96
CA THR A 203 -14.63 2.22 21.02
C THR A 203 -13.74 1.21 21.77
N CYS A 204 -13.95 -0.07 21.47
CA CYS A 204 -13.14 -1.16 22.01
C CYS A 204 -12.66 -2.09 20.91
N PHE A 205 -11.36 -2.40 20.90
CA PHE A 205 -10.75 -3.41 20.05
C PHE A 205 -10.79 -4.76 20.77
N ILE A 206 -11.37 -5.77 20.14
CA ILE A 206 -11.53 -7.11 20.69
C ILE A 206 -10.77 -8.10 19.84
N PRO A 207 -9.75 -8.78 20.36
CA PRO A 207 -9.09 -9.88 19.66
C PRO A 207 -10.10 -10.98 19.30
N ILE A 208 -10.01 -11.52 18.09
CA ILE A 208 -10.96 -12.53 17.57
C ILE A 208 -11.02 -13.77 18.46
N GLU A 209 -9.96 -14.05 19.19
CA GLU A 209 -9.84 -15.16 20.14
C GLU A 209 -10.86 -15.06 21.29
N TYR A 210 -11.43 -13.87 21.53
CA TYR A 210 -12.41 -13.56 22.57
C TYR A 210 -13.78 -13.18 22.04
N THR A 211 -14.12 -13.63 20.84
CA THR A 211 -15.42 -13.37 20.20
C THR A 211 -16.41 -14.51 20.42
N ASP A 212 -16.27 -15.27 21.52
CA ASP A 212 -17.27 -16.21 21.97
C ASP A 212 -18.59 -15.51 22.32
N GLU A 213 -19.73 -16.23 22.16
CA GLU A 213 -21.08 -15.65 22.27
C GLU A 213 -21.31 -15.00 23.63
N ASP A 214 -20.85 -15.64 24.71
CA ASP A 214 -21.00 -15.14 26.07
C ASP A 214 -20.23 -13.84 26.30
N THR A 215 -18.99 -13.76 25.81
CA THR A 215 -18.18 -12.54 25.88
C THR A 215 -18.81 -11.41 25.07
N ILE A 216 -19.23 -11.65 23.83
CA ILE A 216 -19.88 -10.63 22.99
C ILE A 216 -21.18 -10.16 23.66
N ARG A 217 -22.00 -11.07 24.18
CA ARG A 217 -23.27 -10.75 24.84
C ARG A 217 -23.06 -9.86 26.08
N SER A 218 -22.02 -10.11 26.85
CA SER A 218 -21.70 -9.33 28.05
C SER A 218 -21.12 -7.95 27.73
N LEU A 219 -20.31 -7.85 26.67
CA LEU A 219 -19.62 -6.60 26.30
C LEU A 219 -20.50 -5.64 25.48
N LYS A 220 -21.36 -6.16 24.59
CA LYS A 220 -22.13 -5.38 23.63
C LYS A 220 -22.99 -4.26 24.23
N PRO A 221 -23.65 -4.43 25.40
CA PRO A 221 -24.45 -3.36 26.01
C PRO A 221 -23.63 -2.12 26.40
N ASN A 222 -22.35 -2.32 26.76
CA ASN A 222 -21.49 -1.26 27.28
C ASN A 222 -20.51 -0.68 26.25
N ILE A 223 -20.50 -1.18 25.00
CA ILE A 223 -19.58 -0.74 23.97
C ILE A 223 -20.35 -0.23 22.75
N LYS A 224 -20.13 1.03 22.38
CA LYS A 224 -20.81 1.65 21.25
C LYS A 224 -20.25 1.15 19.90
N ASN A 225 -18.93 1.11 19.76
CA ASN A 225 -18.24 0.65 18.56
C ASN A 225 -17.30 -0.50 18.93
N MET A 226 -17.64 -1.71 18.53
CA MET A 226 -16.86 -2.91 18.73
C MET A 226 -16.06 -3.20 17.46
N ILE A 227 -14.73 -3.26 17.56
CA ILE A 227 -13.83 -3.54 16.44
C ILE A 227 -13.13 -4.86 16.74
N ILE A 228 -13.42 -5.89 15.93
CA ILE A 228 -12.77 -7.18 16.06
C ILE A 228 -11.42 -7.13 15.37
N VAL A 229 -10.36 -7.49 16.09
CA VAL A 229 -8.99 -7.51 15.59
C VAL A 229 -8.46 -8.93 15.56
N SER A 230 -7.89 -9.33 14.44
CA SER A 230 -7.24 -10.62 14.28
C SER A 230 -5.76 -10.48 14.03
N VAL A 231 -4.94 -11.23 14.77
CA VAL A 231 -3.49 -11.39 14.54
C VAL A 231 -3.21 -12.70 13.78
N LEU A 232 -4.21 -13.24 13.08
CA LEU A 232 -4.09 -14.53 12.41
C LEU A 232 -3.08 -14.46 11.26
N SER A 233 -1.98 -15.15 11.42
CA SER A 233 -0.91 -15.29 10.43
C SER A 233 -1.27 -16.15 9.20
N GLY A 234 -2.46 -16.76 9.19
CA GLY A 234 -2.86 -17.69 8.13
C GLY A 234 -4.21 -17.40 7.45
N LEU A 235 -5.03 -16.50 7.99
CA LEU A 235 -6.30 -16.11 7.38
C LEU A 235 -6.26 -14.64 6.98
N SER A 236 -6.56 -14.39 5.72
CA SER A 236 -6.66 -13.04 5.23
C SER A 236 -8.11 -12.60 5.13
N PHE A 237 -8.40 -11.46 5.73
CA PHE A 237 -9.71 -10.83 5.69
C PHE A 237 -9.83 -9.72 4.62
N MET A 238 -8.79 -9.44 3.85
CA MET A 238 -8.79 -8.32 2.89
C MET A 238 -9.80 -8.48 1.74
N ASN A 239 -10.20 -9.73 1.41
CA ASN A 239 -11.21 -10.03 0.40
C ASN A 239 -12.37 -10.84 1.01
N THR A 240 -12.74 -10.53 2.24
CA THR A 240 -13.76 -11.27 2.98
C THR A 240 -15.09 -10.53 2.90
N GLU A 241 -16.13 -11.22 2.45
CA GLU A 241 -17.49 -10.75 2.54
C GLU A 241 -18.17 -11.39 3.76
N ILE A 242 -18.75 -10.56 4.61
CA ILE A 242 -19.54 -11.02 5.75
C ILE A 242 -21.01 -10.88 5.35
N ARG A 243 -21.72 -12.00 5.31
CA ARG A 243 -23.17 -12.04 5.05
C ARG A 243 -23.87 -12.65 6.25
N THR A 244 -24.94 -12.01 6.71
CA THR A 244 -25.75 -12.50 7.82
C THR A 244 -27.08 -13.01 7.29
N PHE A 245 -27.58 -14.13 7.83
CA PHE A 245 -28.94 -14.59 7.57
C PHE A 245 -29.90 -13.82 8.46
N LEU A 246 -30.81 -13.06 7.85
CA LEU A 246 -31.91 -12.40 8.56
C LEU A 246 -32.75 -13.46 9.30
N GLY A 247 -32.87 -13.31 10.63
CA GLY A 247 -33.67 -14.21 11.49
C GLY A 247 -32.92 -15.46 11.97
N LYS A 248 -31.64 -15.64 11.66
CA LYS A 248 -30.77 -16.67 12.22
C LYS A 248 -29.45 -16.03 12.67
N ASN A 249 -28.92 -16.44 13.82
CA ASN A 249 -27.63 -15.97 14.33
C ASN A 249 -26.46 -16.62 13.60
N ILE A 250 -26.51 -16.65 12.26
CA ILE A 250 -25.46 -17.25 11.41
C ILE A 250 -24.85 -16.15 10.56
N ALA A 251 -23.55 -15.97 10.68
CA ALA A 251 -22.76 -15.15 9.79
C ALA A 251 -21.90 -16.06 8.90
N LEU A 252 -21.96 -15.84 7.59
CA LEU A 252 -21.09 -16.48 6.60
C LEU A 252 -19.92 -15.55 6.34
N ILE A 253 -18.73 -16.03 6.63
CA ILE A 253 -17.50 -15.34 6.29
C ILE A 253 -16.93 -16.02 5.05
N THR A 254 -17.08 -15.37 3.88
CA THR A 254 -16.58 -15.91 2.61
C THR A 254 -15.21 -15.30 2.31
N THR A 255 -14.17 -16.11 2.32
CA THR A 255 -12.83 -15.70 1.91
C THR A 255 -12.59 -16.13 0.47
N ASN A 256 -12.24 -15.20 -0.40
CA ASN A 256 -11.97 -15.48 -1.80
C ASN A 256 -10.45 -15.58 -2.04
N ASN A 257 -9.97 -16.76 -2.42
CA ASN A 257 -8.59 -16.96 -2.84
C ASN A 257 -8.30 -16.20 -4.14
N GLY A 258 -7.49 -15.14 -4.04
CA GLY A 258 -7.27 -14.18 -5.12
C GLY A 258 -6.84 -14.81 -6.45
N LEU A 259 -5.67 -15.46 -6.49
CA LEU A 259 -5.06 -15.96 -7.73
C LEU A 259 -5.50 -17.37 -8.17
N LEU A 260 -6.36 -18.06 -7.41
CA LEU A 260 -6.91 -19.36 -7.82
C LEU A 260 -8.04 -19.24 -8.85
N THR A 261 -8.56 -18.05 -9.09
CA THR A 261 -9.65 -17.82 -10.04
C THR A 261 -9.08 -17.45 -11.41
N LYS A 262 -9.44 -18.19 -12.47
CA LYS A 262 -8.96 -17.96 -13.85
C LYS A 262 -9.11 -16.51 -14.32
N ARG A 263 -10.25 -15.86 -14.03
CA ARG A 263 -10.48 -14.44 -14.40
C ARG A 263 -9.44 -13.50 -13.77
N LYS A 264 -9.14 -13.69 -12.50
CA LYS A 264 -8.14 -12.89 -11.77
C LYS A 264 -6.72 -13.15 -12.31
N THR A 265 -6.40 -14.39 -12.65
CA THR A 265 -5.10 -14.75 -13.26
C THR A 265 -4.91 -14.10 -14.64
N ILE A 266 -5.98 -14.05 -15.46
CA ILE A 266 -5.94 -13.36 -16.76
C ILE A 266 -5.76 -11.85 -16.57
N LEU A 267 -6.50 -11.26 -15.64
CA LEU A 267 -6.41 -9.83 -15.31
C LEU A 267 -5.01 -9.45 -14.80
N LYS A 268 -4.46 -10.29 -13.89
CA LYS A 268 -3.07 -10.18 -13.42
C LYS A 268 -2.09 -10.20 -14.59
N ARG A 269 -2.27 -11.15 -15.50
CA ARG A 269 -1.40 -11.29 -16.67
C ARG A 269 -1.46 -10.07 -17.60
N GLY A 270 -2.66 -9.54 -17.84
CA GLY A 270 -2.86 -8.30 -18.59
C GLY A 270 -2.13 -7.11 -17.96
N PHE A 271 -2.24 -6.97 -16.64
CA PHE A 271 -1.53 -5.94 -15.88
C PHE A 271 -0.01 -6.10 -15.99
N ASP A 272 0.52 -7.32 -15.80
CA ASP A 272 1.96 -7.61 -15.90
C ASP A 272 2.52 -7.24 -17.28
N ILE A 273 1.81 -7.60 -18.35
CA ILE A 273 2.21 -7.26 -19.73
C ILE A 273 2.18 -5.75 -19.94
N ALA A 274 1.10 -5.07 -19.54
CA ALA A 274 0.96 -3.63 -19.71
C ALA A 274 2.08 -2.87 -19.01
N VAL A 275 2.34 -3.19 -17.72
CA VAL A 275 3.42 -2.56 -16.96
C VAL A 275 4.79 -2.87 -17.55
N SER A 276 5.01 -4.10 -18.04
CA SER A 276 6.30 -4.47 -18.66
C SER A 276 6.54 -3.73 -19.96
N VAL A 277 5.54 -3.61 -20.81
CA VAL A 277 5.66 -2.87 -22.09
C VAL A 277 5.89 -1.39 -21.81
N CYS A 278 5.13 -0.77 -20.91
CA CYS A 278 5.36 0.60 -20.48
C CYS A 278 6.77 0.79 -19.91
N GLY A 279 7.23 -0.16 -19.09
CA GLY A 279 8.58 -0.15 -18.54
C GLY A 279 9.66 -0.27 -19.61
N LEU A 280 9.51 -1.15 -20.60
CA LEU A 280 10.47 -1.28 -21.70
C LEU A 280 10.54 0.00 -22.56
N ILE A 281 9.41 0.66 -22.81
CA ILE A 281 9.37 1.94 -23.54
C ILE A 281 10.05 3.04 -22.72
N LEU A 282 9.67 3.19 -21.45
CA LEU A 282 10.19 4.23 -20.56
C LEU A 282 11.70 4.10 -20.34
N PHE A 283 12.17 2.87 -20.10
CA PHE A 283 13.57 2.58 -19.83
C PHE A 283 14.38 2.19 -21.09
N SER A 284 13.81 2.34 -22.29
CA SER A 284 14.50 2.00 -23.56
C SER A 284 15.90 2.61 -23.71
N PRO A 285 16.20 3.86 -23.29
CA PRO A 285 17.55 4.40 -23.36
C PRO A 285 18.55 3.60 -22.51
N PHE A 286 18.12 3.06 -21.37
CA PHE A 286 18.99 2.27 -20.50
C PHE A 286 19.33 0.91 -21.11
N PHE A 287 18.47 0.35 -21.97
CA PHE A 287 18.75 -0.88 -22.72
C PHE A 287 19.84 -0.69 -23.79
N LEU A 288 20.14 0.53 -24.18
CA LEU A 288 21.24 0.87 -25.07
C LEU A 288 22.51 1.26 -24.29
N ILE A 289 22.35 2.10 -23.27
CA ILE A 289 23.49 2.69 -22.54
C ILE A 289 24.15 1.66 -21.62
N ILE A 290 23.37 0.92 -20.82
CA ILE A 290 23.95 -0.02 -19.84
C ILE A 290 24.81 -1.12 -20.50
N PRO A 291 24.39 -1.76 -21.59
CA PRO A 291 25.23 -2.72 -22.32
C PRO A 291 26.59 -2.15 -22.74
N LEU A 292 26.61 -0.93 -23.25
CA LEU A 292 27.86 -0.26 -23.66
C LEU A 292 28.77 -0.03 -22.44
N LEU A 293 28.21 0.49 -21.35
CA LEU A 293 28.95 0.70 -20.12
C LEU A 293 29.51 -0.60 -19.53
N ILE A 294 28.75 -1.70 -19.56
CA ILE A 294 29.23 -3.01 -19.08
C ILE A 294 30.42 -3.51 -19.92
N LYS A 295 30.38 -3.29 -21.24
CA LYS A 295 31.48 -3.69 -22.13
C LYS A 295 32.75 -2.87 -21.90
N VAL A 296 32.61 -1.58 -21.53
CA VAL A 296 33.73 -0.72 -21.18
C VAL A 296 34.29 -1.09 -19.78
N ASP A 297 33.41 -1.37 -18.80
CA ASP A 297 33.81 -1.65 -17.41
C ASP A 297 34.51 -3.02 -17.28
N SER A 298 34.08 -4.05 -18.02
CA SER A 298 34.67 -5.38 -17.97
C SER A 298 34.45 -6.21 -19.23
N ARG A 299 35.47 -7.02 -19.63
CA ARG A 299 35.36 -7.94 -20.77
C ARG A 299 34.35 -9.07 -20.48
N GLY A 300 33.55 -9.49 -21.47
CA GLY A 300 32.63 -10.62 -21.39
C GLY A 300 31.20 -10.30 -21.84
N PRO A 301 30.21 -11.20 -21.60
CA PRO A 301 28.82 -11.02 -21.97
C PRO A 301 28.16 -9.89 -21.19
N VAL A 302 27.17 -9.24 -21.77
CA VAL A 302 26.39 -8.13 -21.13
C VAL A 302 25.39 -8.69 -20.15
N PHE A 303 24.75 -9.79 -20.53
CA PHE A 303 23.71 -10.41 -19.73
C PHE A 303 24.28 -11.59 -18.93
N PHE A 304 23.74 -11.78 -17.76
CA PHE A 304 23.92 -12.94 -16.92
C PHE A 304 22.57 -13.64 -16.77
N VAL A 305 22.52 -14.93 -17.04
CA VAL A 305 21.32 -15.74 -16.92
C VAL A 305 21.49 -16.68 -15.73
N HIS A 306 20.56 -16.63 -14.80
CA HIS A 306 20.55 -17.46 -13.61
C HIS A 306 19.32 -18.36 -13.61
N GLU A 307 19.53 -19.67 -13.51
CA GLU A 307 18.43 -20.63 -13.43
C GLU A 307 17.67 -20.50 -12.11
N ARG A 308 16.37 -20.37 -12.20
CA ARG A 308 15.43 -20.21 -11.08
C ARG A 308 14.16 -21.02 -11.32
N CYS A 309 13.39 -21.28 -10.26
CA CYS A 309 12.09 -21.93 -10.34
C CYS A 309 10.99 -20.92 -10.71
N GLY A 310 10.21 -21.24 -11.72
CA GLY A 310 9.02 -20.54 -12.15
C GLY A 310 7.73 -21.22 -11.72
N ILE A 311 6.62 -20.92 -12.42
CA ILE A 311 5.34 -21.58 -12.18
C ILE A 311 5.46 -23.10 -12.36
N SER A 312 4.78 -23.86 -11.53
CA SER A 312 4.88 -25.33 -11.45
C SER A 312 6.32 -25.82 -11.18
N LEU A 313 7.14 -24.99 -10.55
CA LEU A 313 8.55 -25.24 -10.23
C LEU A 313 9.42 -25.57 -11.46
N LYS A 314 8.96 -25.20 -12.64
CA LYS A 314 9.72 -25.39 -13.88
C LYS A 314 10.92 -24.44 -13.91
N PRO A 315 12.12 -24.91 -14.23
CA PRO A 315 13.28 -24.05 -14.33
C PRO A 315 13.14 -23.06 -15.47
N PHE A 316 13.59 -21.83 -15.27
CA PHE A 316 13.68 -20.79 -16.29
C PHE A 316 14.94 -19.94 -16.11
N GLY A 317 15.42 -19.35 -17.18
CA GLY A 317 16.58 -18.47 -17.17
C GLY A 317 16.20 -17.03 -16.80
N MET A 318 16.44 -16.61 -15.56
CA MET A 318 16.26 -15.23 -15.10
C MET A 318 17.37 -14.34 -15.65
N ILE A 319 17.01 -13.35 -16.45
CA ILE A 319 17.94 -12.47 -17.18
C ILE A 319 18.28 -11.25 -16.32
N LYS A 320 19.58 -10.96 -16.15
CA LYS A 320 20.07 -9.73 -15.49
C LYS A 320 21.21 -9.12 -16.29
N TYR A 321 21.47 -7.85 -16.06
CA TYR A 321 22.75 -7.29 -16.48
C TYR A 321 23.87 -7.86 -15.61
N ARG A 322 25.04 -8.14 -16.24
CA ARG A 322 26.21 -8.59 -15.53
C ARG A 322 26.77 -7.49 -14.64
N THR A 323 26.90 -7.79 -13.35
CA THR A 323 27.44 -6.88 -12.32
C THR A 323 28.72 -7.40 -11.69
N MET A 324 29.19 -8.60 -12.09
CA MET A 324 30.38 -9.24 -11.55
C MET A 324 31.37 -9.54 -12.68
N HIS A 325 32.64 -9.66 -12.32
CA HIS A 325 33.70 -10.14 -13.23
C HIS A 325 33.44 -11.57 -13.67
N VAL A 326 33.85 -11.93 -14.90
CA VAL A 326 33.65 -13.28 -15.47
C VAL A 326 34.41 -14.36 -14.68
N ASN A 327 35.59 -13.99 -14.13
CA ASN A 327 36.40 -14.86 -13.28
C ASN A 327 36.04 -14.73 -11.79
N GLY A 328 34.77 -14.46 -11.48
CA GLY A 328 34.28 -14.18 -10.12
C GLY A 328 34.61 -15.30 -9.13
N ASP A 329 34.50 -16.55 -9.52
CA ASP A 329 34.78 -17.70 -8.64
C ASP A 329 36.23 -17.75 -8.16
N SER A 330 37.20 -17.52 -9.06
CA SER A 330 38.62 -17.44 -8.69
C SER A 330 38.94 -16.22 -7.82
N ILE A 331 38.24 -15.12 -8.01
CA ILE A 331 38.37 -13.91 -7.17
C ILE A 331 37.82 -14.22 -5.77
N LEU A 332 36.67 -14.91 -5.69
CA LEU A 332 36.04 -15.30 -4.42
C LEU A 332 36.97 -16.21 -3.61
N GLU A 333 37.46 -17.26 -4.25
CA GLU A 333 38.35 -18.27 -3.63
C GLU A 333 39.59 -17.60 -3.01
N LYS A 334 40.27 -16.74 -3.77
CA LYS A 334 41.40 -15.95 -3.26
C LYS A 334 41.02 -15.02 -2.11
N TYR A 335 39.86 -14.39 -2.16
CA TYR A 335 39.41 -13.47 -1.14
C TYR A 335 39.06 -14.18 0.17
N VAL A 336 38.36 -15.32 0.08
CA VAL A 336 37.93 -16.12 1.23
C VAL A 336 39.13 -16.83 1.87
N SER A 337 40.09 -17.31 1.09
CA SER A 337 41.33 -17.95 1.63
C SER A 337 42.19 -16.99 2.46
N GLY A 338 42.12 -15.69 2.14
CA GLY A 338 42.82 -14.63 2.89
C GLY A 338 42.00 -13.92 3.95
N ASN A 339 40.70 -14.21 4.09
CA ASN A 339 39.79 -13.48 4.99
C ASN A 339 38.80 -14.42 5.70
N PRO A 340 39.11 -14.91 6.92
CA PRO A 340 38.23 -15.81 7.68
C PRO A 340 36.84 -15.23 7.96
N GLN A 341 36.72 -13.90 8.13
CA GLN A 341 35.42 -13.23 8.34
C GLN A 341 34.52 -13.34 7.10
N ALA A 342 35.08 -13.20 5.90
CA ALA A 342 34.35 -13.37 4.66
C ALA A 342 33.82 -14.80 4.49
N LEU A 343 34.52 -15.80 5.01
CA LEU A 343 34.07 -17.18 5.03
C LEU A 343 32.85 -17.38 5.96
N LEU A 344 32.88 -16.75 7.13
CA LEU A 344 31.75 -16.76 8.08
C LEU A 344 30.52 -16.06 7.49
N ASP A 345 30.70 -14.86 6.92
CA ASP A 345 29.62 -14.11 6.28
C ASP A 345 28.99 -14.89 5.11
N LEU A 346 29.81 -15.61 4.34
CA LEU A 346 29.33 -16.46 3.25
C LEU A 346 28.51 -17.67 3.78
N LYS A 347 28.95 -18.30 4.87
CA LYS A 347 28.26 -19.45 5.48
C LYS A 347 26.96 -19.06 6.18
N GLU A 348 26.95 -17.95 6.91
CA GLU A 348 25.81 -17.54 7.73
C GLU A 348 24.76 -16.74 6.94
N ARG A 349 25.22 -15.89 6.02
CA ARG A 349 24.35 -14.90 5.34
C ARG A 349 24.23 -15.14 3.85
N ASN A 350 24.98 -16.07 3.29
CA ASN A 350 25.11 -16.30 1.84
C ASN A 350 25.47 -15.02 1.06
N LYS A 351 26.15 -14.06 1.72
CA LYS A 351 26.55 -12.76 1.19
C LYS A 351 27.89 -12.33 1.79
N ILE A 352 28.67 -11.61 0.99
CA ILE A 352 29.91 -10.97 1.41
C ILE A 352 29.71 -9.46 1.38
N ILE A 353 30.02 -8.79 2.48
CA ILE A 353 30.03 -7.33 2.55
C ILE A 353 31.23 -6.84 1.71
N ASN A 354 30.99 -5.91 0.77
CA ASN A 354 32.00 -5.45 -0.19
C ASN A 354 32.60 -6.56 -1.07
N ASP A 355 31.75 -7.39 -1.64
CA ASP A 355 32.11 -8.49 -2.52
C ASP A 355 33.08 -8.06 -3.65
N PRO A 356 34.33 -8.57 -3.68
CA PRO A 356 35.36 -8.16 -4.64
C PRO A 356 35.05 -8.59 -6.07
N ARG A 357 34.09 -9.48 -6.27
CA ARG A 357 33.62 -9.90 -7.60
C ARG A 357 32.84 -8.80 -8.31
N VAL A 358 32.23 -7.88 -7.55
CA VAL A 358 31.34 -6.84 -8.09
C VAL A 358 32.14 -5.70 -8.69
N THR A 359 31.90 -5.41 -9.98
CA THR A 359 32.56 -4.33 -10.70
C THR A 359 32.10 -2.94 -10.17
N ARG A 360 32.82 -1.86 -10.54
CA ARG A 360 32.44 -0.50 -10.14
C ARG A 360 31.05 -0.14 -10.67
N LEU A 361 30.79 -0.38 -11.94
CA LEU A 361 29.50 -0.19 -12.56
C LEU A 361 28.46 -1.13 -11.91
N GLY A 362 28.84 -2.37 -11.64
CA GLY A 362 27.97 -3.37 -11.00
C GLY A 362 27.46 -2.91 -9.62
N LYS A 363 28.28 -2.23 -8.82
CA LYS A 363 27.84 -1.62 -7.54
C LYS A 363 26.75 -0.58 -7.76
N PHE A 364 26.89 0.27 -8.76
CA PHE A 364 25.87 1.26 -9.10
C PHE A 364 24.58 0.61 -9.58
N LEU A 365 24.67 -0.36 -10.52
CA LEU A 365 23.51 -1.06 -11.05
C LEU A 365 22.72 -1.79 -9.95
N ARG A 366 23.41 -2.48 -9.03
CA ARG A 366 22.79 -3.15 -7.88
C ARG A 366 22.13 -2.16 -6.92
N LYS A 367 22.80 -1.05 -6.61
CA LYS A 367 22.26 -0.01 -5.72
C LYS A 367 20.98 0.60 -6.27
N THR A 368 20.89 0.75 -7.59
CA THR A 368 19.72 1.32 -8.29
C THR A 368 18.72 0.25 -8.76
N SER A 369 19.03 -1.04 -8.58
CA SER A 369 18.28 -2.18 -9.12
C SER A 369 18.10 -2.15 -10.65
N LEU A 370 18.92 -1.39 -11.36
CA LEU A 370 18.91 -1.34 -12.84
C LEU A 370 19.43 -2.64 -13.45
N ASP A 371 20.17 -3.45 -12.71
CA ASP A 371 20.61 -4.77 -13.15
C ASP A 371 19.45 -5.75 -13.37
N GLU A 372 18.28 -5.49 -12.79
CA GLU A 372 17.09 -6.31 -12.91
C GLU A 372 16.15 -5.91 -14.05
N LEU A 373 16.41 -4.77 -14.77
CA LEU A 373 15.59 -4.33 -15.90
C LEU A 373 15.37 -5.39 -16.99
N PRO A 374 16.37 -6.25 -17.35
CA PRO A 374 16.14 -7.29 -18.37
C PRO A 374 15.09 -8.33 -17.99
N GLN A 375 14.73 -8.47 -16.70
CA GLN A 375 13.65 -9.36 -16.26
C GLN A 375 12.28 -8.96 -16.81
N LEU A 376 12.08 -7.71 -17.24
CA LEU A 376 10.87 -7.32 -17.97
C LEU A 376 10.62 -8.20 -19.20
N LEU A 377 11.69 -8.70 -19.86
CA LEU A 377 11.58 -9.66 -20.95
C LEU A 377 11.08 -11.03 -20.47
N ASN A 378 11.53 -11.50 -19.27
CA ASN A 378 11.00 -12.73 -18.67
C ASN A 378 9.51 -12.59 -18.33
N VAL A 379 9.08 -11.39 -17.90
CA VAL A 379 7.66 -11.14 -17.68
C VAL A 379 6.88 -11.24 -19.00
N ILE A 380 7.32 -10.62 -20.07
CA ILE A 380 6.65 -10.71 -21.38
C ILE A 380 6.60 -12.15 -21.89
N LYS A 381 7.67 -12.92 -21.73
CA LYS A 381 7.69 -14.35 -22.07
C LYS A 381 6.72 -15.20 -21.23
N GLY A 382 6.29 -14.72 -20.07
CA GLY A 382 5.38 -15.44 -19.16
C GLY A 382 6.07 -16.30 -18.13
N GLU A 383 7.37 -16.20 -17.99
CA GLU A 383 8.20 -16.91 -17.02
C GLU A 383 8.10 -16.22 -15.63
N MET A 384 7.93 -14.89 -15.62
CA MET A 384 7.82 -14.05 -14.44
C MET A 384 6.56 -13.18 -14.45
N SER A 385 6.30 -12.53 -13.33
CA SER A 385 5.34 -11.46 -13.09
C SER A 385 6.09 -10.20 -12.65
N ILE A 386 5.48 -9.03 -12.75
CA ILE A 386 6.04 -7.81 -12.12
C ILE A 386 6.07 -7.98 -10.60
N ILE A 387 4.97 -8.46 -10.02
CA ILE A 387 4.81 -8.62 -8.57
C ILE A 387 4.48 -10.08 -8.28
N GLY A 388 5.26 -10.67 -7.38
CA GLY A 388 5.13 -12.07 -6.97
C GLY A 388 6.19 -12.46 -5.97
N PRO A 389 6.23 -13.72 -5.53
CA PRO A 389 7.32 -14.27 -4.74
C PRO A 389 8.66 -14.08 -5.46
N ARG A 390 9.74 -13.86 -4.71
CA ARG A 390 11.06 -13.78 -5.31
C ARG A 390 11.46 -15.14 -5.91
N PRO A 391 11.98 -15.17 -7.14
CA PRO A 391 12.43 -16.43 -7.73
C PRO A 391 13.62 -17.01 -6.96
N ASP A 392 13.50 -18.26 -6.54
CA ASP A 392 14.53 -19.00 -5.81
C ASP A 392 15.00 -20.24 -6.57
N THR A 393 16.14 -20.81 -6.12
CA THR A 393 16.64 -22.09 -6.64
C THR A 393 15.80 -23.23 -6.09
N ARG A 394 15.80 -24.37 -6.78
CA ARG A 394 15.07 -25.56 -6.34
C ARG A 394 15.56 -26.04 -4.97
N ALA A 395 16.86 -26.08 -4.76
CA ALA A 395 17.45 -26.46 -3.48
C ALA A 395 16.98 -25.56 -2.32
N ALA A 396 16.94 -24.23 -2.53
CA ALA A 396 16.46 -23.31 -1.50
C ALA A 396 14.97 -23.49 -1.19
N LEU A 397 14.14 -23.83 -2.18
CA LEU A 397 12.72 -24.10 -1.98
C LEU A 397 12.49 -25.42 -1.23
N GLU A 398 13.28 -26.46 -1.51
CA GLU A 398 13.20 -27.76 -0.83
C GLU A 398 13.67 -27.67 0.63
N ASP A 399 14.79 -26.99 0.90
CA ASP A 399 15.38 -26.91 2.25
C ASP A 399 14.58 -26.02 3.21
N PHE A 400 14.05 -24.90 2.71
CA PHE A 400 13.48 -23.86 3.59
C PHE A 400 11.96 -23.65 3.45
N VAL A 401 11.34 -24.16 2.39
CA VAL A 401 9.98 -23.79 1.99
C VAL A 401 9.12 -25.00 1.62
N SER A 402 9.52 -26.21 2.01
CA SER A 402 8.77 -27.44 1.68
C SER A 402 7.27 -27.34 2.04
N GLU A 403 6.94 -26.69 3.16
CA GLU A 403 5.56 -26.43 3.60
C GLU A 403 4.82 -25.47 2.62
N TYR A 404 5.54 -24.56 1.95
CA TYR A 404 4.99 -23.54 1.06
C TYR A 404 5.20 -23.85 -0.44
N GLU A 405 5.87 -24.96 -0.76
CA GLU A 405 6.13 -25.40 -2.14
C GLU A 405 4.87 -25.39 -3.02
N PRO A 406 3.70 -25.89 -2.55
CA PRO A 406 2.46 -25.86 -3.34
C PRO A 406 2.03 -24.45 -3.73
N ILE A 407 2.43 -23.42 -3.00
CA ILE A 407 2.10 -22.02 -3.26
C ILE A 407 3.01 -21.48 -4.36
N TYR A 408 4.31 -21.71 -4.22
CA TYR A 408 5.30 -21.30 -5.23
C TYR A 408 5.05 -22.00 -6.57
N ALA A 409 4.53 -23.22 -6.55
CA ALA A 409 4.13 -23.94 -7.77
C ALA A 409 2.95 -23.29 -8.52
N ARG A 410 2.12 -22.52 -7.85
CA ARG A 410 0.89 -21.94 -8.44
C ARG A 410 1.01 -20.51 -8.93
N ILE A 411 2.08 -19.80 -8.58
CA ILE A 411 2.26 -18.38 -8.88
C ILE A 411 3.55 -18.16 -9.65
N ARG A 412 3.55 -17.17 -10.57
CA ARG A 412 4.78 -16.74 -11.23
C ARG A 412 5.63 -15.94 -10.25
N PRO A 413 6.95 -16.18 -10.20
CA PRO A 413 7.87 -15.37 -9.42
C PRO A 413 7.85 -13.92 -9.93
N GLY A 414 8.03 -12.96 -9.02
CA GLY A 414 8.01 -11.54 -9.30
C GLY A 414 9.39 -10.90 -9.42
N ILE A 415 9.47 -9.79 -10.15
CA ILE A 415 10.62 -8.87 -10.09
C ILE A 415 10.67 -8.24 -8.70
N THR A 416 9.52 -7.84 -8.18
CA THR A 416 9.32 -7.36 -6.81
C THR A 416 8.20 -8.13 -6.13
N GLY A 417 8.08 -8.00 -4.80
CA GLY A 417 7.08 -8.73 -4.04
C GLY A 417 6.78 -8.09 -2.69
N LEU A 418 5.74 -8.58 -2.03
CA LEU A 418 5.25 -8.00 -0.78
C LEU A 418 6.33 -7.97 0.31
N TRP A 419 7.08 -9.05 0.52
CA TRP A 419 8.14 -9.08 1.51
C TRP A 419 9.33 -8.15 1.13
N GLN A 420 9.63 -8.00 -0.16
CA GLN A 420 10.71 -7.14 -0.64
C GLN A 420 10.47 -5.66 -0.32
N VAL A 421 9.20 -5.24 -0.19
CA VAL A 421 8.81 -3.86 0.16
C VAL A 421 8.43 -3.68 1.63
N SER A 422 8.33 -4.78 2.42
CA SER A 422 7.89 -4.74 3.82
C SER A 422 9.02 -4.76 4.85
N GLY A 423 10.25 -5.16 4.51
CA GLY A 423 11.37 -5.23 5.45
C GLY A 423 12.68 -5.74 4.83
N ARG A 424 12.66 -6.17 3.56
CA ARG A 424 13.83 -6.63 2.77
C ARG A 424 14.67 -7.70 3.50
N SER A 425 15.98 -7.45 3.64
CA SER A 425 16.95 -8.41 4.17
C SER A 425 16.80 -8.72 5.66
N ASP A 426 16.09 -7.89 6.43
CA ASP A 426 15.97 -8.03 7.89
C ASP A 426 14.91 -9.05 8.32
N ILE A 427 14.12 -9.55 7.36
CA ILE A 427 13.04 -10.53 7.59
C ILE A 427 13.60 -11.95 7.50
N LYS A 428 13.29 -12.80 8.49
CA LYS A 428 13.63 -14.22 8.47
C LYS A 428 12.96 -14.95 7.30
N TYR A 429 13.58 -16.01 6.80
CA TYR A 429 13.11 -16.72 5.61
C TYR A 429 11.66 -17.21 5.73
N ARG A 430 11.28 -17.76 6.88
CA ARG A 430 9.89 -18.20 7.16
C ARG A 430 8.88 -17.07 7.12
N GLU A 431 9.25 -15.89 7.58
CA GLU A 431 8.39 -14.70 7.52
C GLU A 431 8.22 -14.20 6.07
N ARG A 432 9.27 -14.33 5.23
CA ARG A 432 9.17 -14.04 3.79
C ARG A 432 8.15 -14.94 3.12
N ALA A 433 8.22 -16.25 3.39
CA ALA A 433 7.26 -17.22 2.86
C ALA A 433 5.83 -16.93 3.32
N ASN A 434 5.63 -16.53 4.58
CA ASN A 434 4.32 -16.09 5.08
C ASN A 434 3.79 -14.86 4.32
N LEU A 435 4.64 -13.85 4.05
CA LEU A 435 4.25 -12.67 3.28
C LEU A 435 3.89 -13.01 1.83
N ASP A 436 4.62 -13.95 1.21
CA ASP A 436 4.31 -14.44 -0.13
C ASP A 436 3.00 -15.23 -0.15
N TYR A 437 2.72 -16.00 0.89
CA TYR A 437 1.43 -16.67 1.08
C TYR A 437 0.29 -15.68 1.25
N MET A 438 0.49 -14.67 2.10
CA MET A 438 -0.47 -13.58 2.29
C MET A 438 -0.75 -12.84 0.97
N TYR A 439 0.26 -12.60 0.16
CA TYR A 439 0.09 -12.00 -1.16
C TYR A 439 -0.79 -12.85 -2.08
N LEU A 440 -0.55 -14.18 -2.13
CA LEU A 440 -1.33 -15.11 -2.94
C LEU A 440 -2.83 -15.09 -2.56
N LEU A 441 -3.10 -15.18 -1.25
CA LEU A 441 -4.47 -15.21 -0.74
C LEU A 441 -5.22 -13.90 -0.97
N ASN A 442 -4.51 -12.78 -0.82
CA ASN A 442 -5.09 -11.43 -0.83
C ASN A 442 -4.97 -10.72 -2.16
N TRP A 443 -4.51 -11.41 -3.17
CA TRP A 443 -4.23 -10.75 -4.42
C TRP A 443 -5.41 -9.92 -4.95
N SER A 444 -5.11 -8.70 -5.30
CA SER A 444 -5.96 -7.77 -6.04
C SER A 444 -5.07 -6.86 -6.90
N LEU A 445 -5.62 -6.30 -7.98
CA LEU A 445 -4.89 -5.28 -8.76
C LEU A 445 -4.46 -4.09 -7.90
N TRP A 446 -5.27 -3.76 -6.89
CA TRP A 446 -4.94 -2.70 -5.94
C TRP A 446 -3.70 -3.06 -5.11
N LEU A 447 -3.59 -4.29 -4.62
CA LEU A 447 -2.41 -4.76 -3.90
C LEU A 447 -1.16 -4.69 -4.78
N ASP A 448 -1.27 -5.09 -6.05
CA ASP A 448 -0.17 -4.96 -7.02
C ASP A 448 0.23 -3.50 -7.19
N PHE A 449 -0.73 -2.60 -7.37
CA PHE A 449 -0.46 -1.18 -7.49
C PHE A 449 0.25 -0.62 -6.24
N VAL A 450 -0.20 -0.99 -5.05
CA VAL A 450 0.44 -0.61 -3.77
C VAL A 450 1.86 -1.12 -3.66
N VAL A 451 2.10 -2.40 -4.00
CA VAL A 451 3.45 -2.99 -3.97
C VAL A 451 4.37 -2.30 -4.98
N LEU A 452 3.86 -1.99 -6.17
CA LEU A 452 4.61 -1.27 -7.19
C LEU A 452 5.04 0.13 -6.69
N LEU A 453 4.12 0.91 -6.13
CA LEU A 453 4.43 2.22 -5.56
C LEU A 453 5.44 2.14 -4.40
N LYS A 454 5.28 1.16 -3.52
CA LYS A 454 6.25 0.92 -2.43
C LYS A 454 7.63 0.54 -2.98
N THR A 455 7.68 -0.20 -4.10
CA THR A 455 8.95 -0.56 -4.77
C THR A 455 9.69 0.68 -5.24
N PHE A 456 9.01 1.61 -5.94
CA PHE A 456 9.62 2.88 -6.36
C PHE A 456 10.16 3.69 -5.17
N ARG A 457 9.38 3.81 -4.11
CA ARG A 457 9.83 4.49 -2.88
C ARG A 457 11.05 3.80 -2.26
N ALA A 458 11.09 2.49 -2.25
CA ALA A 458 12.18 1.71 -1.71
C ALA A 458 13.47 1.81 -2.55
N MET A 459 13.35 1.94 -3.88
CA MET A 459 14.47 2.21 -4.79
C MET A 459 15.05 3.60 -4.56
N LEU A 460 14.20 4.63 -4.41
CA LEU A 460 14.64 6.00 -4.14
C LEU A 460 15.25 6.18 -2.75
N GLY A 461 14.77 5.44 -1.76
CA GLY A 461 15.24 5.54 -0.37
C GLY A 461 16.58 4.87 -0.08
N GLY A 462 17.15 4.09 -1.00
CA GLY A 462 18.49 3.47 -0.91
C GLY A 462 18.72 2.51 0.27
N LYS A 463 17.76 2.34 1.18
CA LYS A 463 17.88 1.46 2.35
C LYS A 463 17.67 0.01 1.95
N GLY A 464 18.68 -0.85 2.16
CA GLY A 464 18.58 -2.30 1.96
C GLY A 464 18.80 -2.79 0.51
N ALA A 465 19.35 -1.97 -0.38
CA ALA A 465 19.90 -2.39 -1.66
C ALA A 465 21.35 -2.85 -1.44
N TYR A 466 21.55 -4.16 -1.28
CA TYR A 466 22.87 -4.80 -1.29
C TYR A 466 22.78 -6.12 -2.04
#